data_4cfbde7e7373e64a0d3887d64eedc218
#
_entry.id   4cfbde7e7373e64a0d3887d64eedc218
#
_cell.length_a   1.000
_cell.length_b   1.000
_cell.length_c   1.000
_cell.angle_alpha   90.00
_cell.angle_beta   90.00
_cell.angle_gamma   90.00
#
_symmetry.space_group_name_H-M   'P 1'
#
loop_
_entity.id
_entity.type
_entity.pdbx_description
1 polymer ?
#
loop_
_entity_poly.entity_id
_entity_poly.type
_entity_poly.pdbx_seq_one_letter_code
_entity_poly.pdbx_strand_id
1 'polypeptide(L)' 'MLLVIDAGNTNIAMAVLDNDGNQLGNFRITTKTPRTSDEFGICLSGLLMKCGVTRDDIDEVIVSSVVPK' A
#
# COMPACT_ATOMS: atom_id res chain seq x y z
N MET A 1 -8.32 9.72 -3.76
CA MET A 1 -7.82 9.06 -2.55
C MET A 1 -6.30 8.95 -2.60
N LEU A 2 -5.69 8.94 -1.44
CA LEU A 2 -4.23 8.87 -1.32
C LEU A 2 -3.81 7.52 -0.79
N LEU A 3 -2.84 6.90 -1.44
CA LEU A 3 -2.22 5.66 -0.96
C LEU A 3 -0.84 6.00 -0.42
N VAL A 4 -0.61 5.64 0.83
CA VAL A 4 0.70 5.85 1.48
C VAL A 4 1.35 4.49 1.67
N ILE A 5 2.58 4.36 1.22
CA ILE A 5 3.34 3.11 1.34
C ILE A 5 4.61 3.40 2.11
N ASP A 6 4.83 2.64 3.17
CA ASP A 6 6.03 2.76 3.99
C ASP A 6 6.77 1.42 3.93
N ALA A 7 7.87 1.39 3.21
CA ALA A 7 8.64 0.16 3.01
C ALA A 7 9.75 0.05 4.05
N GLY A 8 9.64 -0.99 4.88
CA GLY A 8 10.65 -1.30 5.88
C GLY A 8 11.46 -2.54 5.49
N ASN A 9 12.35 -2.97 6.38
CA ASN A 9 13.22 -4.12 6.12
C ASN A 9 12.46 -5.44 6.07
N THR A 10 11.43 -5.59 6.90
CA THR A 10 10.71 -6.85 7.02
C THR A 10 9.24 -6.73 6.65
N ASN A 11 8.73 -5.51 6.60
CA ASN A 11 7.32 -5.28 6.34
C ASN A 11 7.13 -4.08 5.44
N ILE A 12 6.05 -4.11 4.68
CA ILE A 12 5.59 -2.94 3.93
C ILE A 12 4.24 -2.59 4.53
N ALA A 13 4.13 -1.37 5.06
CA ALA A 13 2.88 -0.87 5.60
C ALA A 13 2.23 0.05 4.57
N MET A 14 0.92 -0.05 4.44
CA MET A 14 0.17 0.76 3.49
C MET A 14 -1.07 1.28 4.15
N ALA A 15 -1.47 2.50 3.79
CA ALA A 15 -2.69 3.11 4.26
C ALA A 15 -3.38 3.83 3.13
N VAL A 16 -4.70 3.80 3.15
CA VAL A 16 -5.53 4.52 2.18
C VAL A 16 -6.26 5.62 2.92
N LEU A 17 -6.13 6.84 2.42
CA LEU A 17 -6.75 8.02 3.00
C LEU A 17 -7.73 8.62 1.99
N ASP A 18 -8.86 9.11 2.48
CA ASP A 18 -9.80 9.82 1.61
C ASP A 18 -9.36 11.27 1.45
N ASN A 19 -10.16 12.06 0.73
CA ASN A 19 -9.82 13.44 0.44
C ASN A 19 -9.83 14.34 1.68
N ASP A 20 -10.49 13.90 2.74
CA ASP A 20 -10.56 14.64 4.00
C ASP A 20 -9.44 14.23 4.96
N GLY A 21 -8.62 13.27 4.57
CA GLY A 21 -7.53 12.79 5.39
C GLY A 21 -7.90 11.66 6.33
N ASN A 22 -9.10 11.13 6.21
CA ASN A 22 -9.53 10.01 7.03
C ASN A 22 -8.94 8.71 6.50
N GLN A 23 -8.45 7.87 7.40
CA GLN A 23 -7.89 6.58 7.03
C GLN A 23 -9.02 5.58 6.77
N LEU A 24 -9.11 5.12 5.54
CA LEU A 24 -10.12 4.13 5.14
C LEU A 24 -9.69 2.72 5.45
N GLY A 25 -8.39 2.48 5.50
CA GLY A 25 -7.86 1.18 5.83
C GLY A 25 -6.36 1.20 5.88
N ASN A 26 -5.78 0.20 6.55
CA ASN A 26 -4.34 0.02 6.52
C ASN A 26 -4.03 -1.46 6.38
N PHE A 27 -2.86 -1.74 5.83
CA PHE A 27 -2.42 -3.10 5.55
C PHE A 27 -0.95 -3.24 5.85
N ARG A 28 -0.53 -4.47 6.11
CA ARG A 28 0.88 -4.77 6.29
C ARG A 28 1.20 -6.07 5.58
N ILE A 29 2.27 -6.04 4.80
CA ILE A 29 2.72 -7.19 4.05
C ILE A 29 4.13 -7.52 4.51
N THR A 30 4.38 -8.79 4.82
CA THR A 30 5.72 -9.24 5.19
C THR A 30 6.55 -9.40 3.92
N THR A 31 7.80 -8.91 3.98
CA THR A 31 8.70 -8.95 2.84
C THR A 31 9.83 -9.96 3.02
N LYS A 32 9.53 -11.10 3.64
CA LYS A 32 10.55 -12.14 3.89
C LYS A 32 11.13 -12.67 2.59
N THR A 33 10.28 -12.81 1.58
CA THR A 33 10.72 -13.25 0.26
C THR A 33 10.50 -12.15 -0.75
N PRO A 34 11.45 -11.94 -1.67
CA PRO A 34 11.25 -10.95 -2.73
C PRO A 34 10.00 -11.26 -3.53
N ARG A 35 9.29 -10.22 -3.89
CA ARG A 35 8.10 -10.35 -4.73
C ARG A 35 8.32 -9.61 -6.02
N THR A 36 7.76 -10.15 -7.09
CA THR A 36 7.78 -9.44 -8.37
C THR A 36 6.81 -8.27 -8.30
N SER A 37 6.98 -7.33 -9.23
CA SER A 37 6.06 -6.19 -9.33
C SER A 37 4.64 -6.66 -9.58
N ASP A 38 4.47 -7.72 -10.38
CA ASP A 38 3.15 -8.25 -10.68
C ASP A 38 2.49 -8.84 -9.44
N GLU A 39 3.25 -9.60 -8.65
CA GLU A 39 2.73 -10.18 -7.41
C GLU A 39 2.32 -9.09 -6.43
N PHE A 40 3.14 -8.06 -6.32
CA PHE A 40 2.83 -6.95 -5.43
C PHE A 40 1.57 -6.22 -5.87
N GLY A 41 1.42 -6.02 -7.18
CA GLY A 41 0.23 -5.37 -7.73
C GLY A 41 -1.04 -6.16 -7.44
N ILE A 42 -0.98 -7.49 -7.56
CA ILE A 42 -2.12 -8.35 -7.28
C ILE A 42 -2.49 -8.27 -5.80
N CYS A 43 -1.51 -8.33 -4.91
CA CYS A 43 -1.74 -8.21 -3.48
C CYS A 43 -2.37 -6.87 -3.14
N LEU A 44 -1.83 -5.80 -3.70
CA LEU A 44 -2.32 -4.46 -3.44
C LEU A 44 -3.76 -4.30 -3.89
N SER A 45 -4.08 -4.77 -5.10
CA SER A 45 -5.44 -4.70 -5.63
C SER A 45 -6.43 -5.42 -4.72
N GLY A 46 -6.05 -6.62 -4.26
CA GLY A 46 -6.91 -7.38 -3.36
C GLY A 46 -7.14 -6.69 -2.02
N LEU A 47 -6.10 -6.06 -1.49
CA LEU A 47 -6.22 -5.33 -0.23
C LEU A 47 -7.08 -4.09 -0.38
N LEU A 48 -6.95 -3.38 -1.49
CA LEU A 48 -7.78 -2.20 -1.76
C LEU A 48 -9.25 -2.59 -1.88
N MET A 49 -9.55 -3.71 -2.50
CA MET A 49 -10.92 -4.19 -2.64
C MET A 49 -11.56 -4.45 -1.29
N LYS A 50 -10.81 -4.89 -0.30
CA LYS A 50 -11.33 -5.11 1.04
C LYS A 50 -11.82 -3.82 1.68
N CYS A 51 -11.25 -2.69 1.28
CA CYS A 51 -11.69 -1.39 1.76
C CYS A 51 -12.80 -0.78 0.93
N GLY A 52 -13.22 -1.47 -0.14
CA GLY A 52 -14.19 -0.92 -1.07
C GLY A 52 -13.58 0.12 -1.99
N VAL A 53 -12.26 0.07 -2.17
CA VAL A 53 -11.51 1.04 -2.98
C VAL A 53 -10.96 0.31 -4.20
N THR A 54 -11.02 0.95 -5.36
CA THR A 54 -10.43 0.40 -6.58
C THR A 54 -9.15 1.19 -6.89
N ARG A 55 -8.34 0.64 -7.80
CA ARG A 55 -7.12 1.32 -8.21
C ARG A 55 -7.42 2.68 -8.86
N ASP A 56 -8.57 2.79 -9.53
CA ASP A 56 -8.97 4.02 -10.18
C ASP A 56 -9.32 5.12 -9.18
N ASP A 57 -9.64 4.75 -7.95
CA ASP A 57 -9.95 5.72 -6.90
C ASP A 57 -8.69 6.38 -6.33
N ILE A 58 -7.53 5.81 -6.60
CA ILE A 58 -6.28 6.34 -6.09
C ILE A 58 -5.77 7.42 -7.02
N ASP A 59 -5.69 8.65 -6.52
CA ASP A 59 -5.23 9.80 -7.29
C ASP A 59 -3.75 10.06 -7.09
N GLU A 60 -3.23 9.69 -5.93
CA GLU A 60 -1.86 10.00 -5.55
C GLU A 60 -1.28 8.89 -4.71
N VAL A 61 0.00 8.62 -4.91
CA VAL A 61 0.73 7.60 -4.14
C VAL A 61 1.97 8.24 -3.55
N ILE A 62 2.15 8.07 -2.24
CA ILE A 62 3.36 8.51 -1.55
C ILE A 62 4.10 7.28 -1.07
N VAL A 63 5.35 7.16 -1.46
CA VAL A 63 6.19 6.02 -1.06
C VAL A 63 7.32 6.53 -0.18
N SER A 64 7.44 5.95 1.01
CA SER A 64 8.55 6.23 1.91
C SER A 64 9.32 4.94 2.10
N SER A 65 10.63 5.00 1.94
CA SER A 65 11.48 3.83 2.11
C SER A 65 12.58 4.16 3.11
N VAL A 66 12.69 3.32 4.13
CA VAL A 66 13.70 3.51 5.17
C VAL A 66 14.67 2.33 5.20
N VAL A 67 14.70 1.56 4.13
CA VAL A 67 15.57 0.38 4.04
C VAL A 67 16.98 0.85 3.73
N PRO A 68 17.93 0.62 4.63
CA PRO A 68 19.33 0.98 4.35
C PRO A 68 19.90 0.02 3.31
N LYS A 69 20.82 0.54 2.57
CA LYS A 69 21.53 -0.26 1.57
C LYS A 69 22.75 -0.91 2.18
#